data_95f03698c7213928f98e3c26573dd83a
#
_entry.id   95f03698c7213928f98e3c26573dd83a
#
_cell.length_a   1.000
_cell.length_b   1.000
_cell.length_c   1.000
_cell.angle_alpha   90.00
_cell.angle_beta   90.00
_cell.angle_gamma   90.00
#
_symmetry.space_group_name_H-M   'P 1'
#
loop_
_entity.id
_entity.type
_entity.pdbx_description
1 polymer ?
#
loop_
_entity_poly.entity_id
_entity_poly.type
_entity_poly.pdbx_seq_one_letter_code
_entity_poly.pdbx_strand_id
1 'polypeptide(L)'
;MKILLFQHHVNDPLSWAIKQITREPYVHAAILIDEAKNEIIEAFFPHVRRRTLSDAELSGVDVFGVAGITTAQEAATVAYCISCLTEGEDYSIANLFRFLPGVRNIIGEASDDSARNAVFCSQFAFDAVHRGGGIQLLNAHSYEIAPGYLAWSPLLVKQPPLKPVTINT
;
A
#
# COMPACT_ATOMS: atom_id res chain seq x y z
N MET A 1 6.75 4.88 -11.12
CA MET A 1 5.98 4.27 -10.00
C MET A 1 6.13 5.11 -8.74
N LYS A 2 5.10 5.27 -7.92
CA LYS A 2 5.13 5.97 -6.63
C LYS A 2 4.27 5.21 -5.62
N ILE A 3 4.55 5.41 -4.32
CA ILE A 3 3.72 4.91 -3.23
C ILE A 3 2.81 6.03 -2.77
N LEU A 4 1.54 5.75 -2.62
CA LEU A 4 0.53 6.66 -2.10
C LEU A 4 0.15 6.26 -0.68
N LEU A 5 0.14 7.24 0.24
CA LEU A 5 -0.32 7.05 1.60
C LEU A 5 -1.52 7.96 1.87
N PHE A 6 -2.64 7.35 2.28
CA PHE A 6 -3.91 8.04 2.50
C PHE A 6 -4.08 8.38 3.97
N GLN A 7 -4.37 9.65 4.27
CA GLN A 7 -4.62 10.13 5.63
C GLN A 7 -6.03 9.77 6.13
N HIS A 8 -6.96 9.58 5.20
CA HIS A 8 -8.33 9.12 5.47
C HIS A 8 -8.86 8.43 4.22
N HIS A 9 -9.72 7.45 4.43
CA HIS A 9 -10.48 6.83 3.34
C HIS A 9 -11.95 7.18 3.57
N VAL A 10 -12.61 7.73 2.56
CA VAL A 10 -13.99 8.19 2.68
C VAL A 10 -14.89 6.99 2.95
N ASN A 11 -15.59 7.00 4.10
CA ASN A 11 -16.59 6.01 4.51
C ASN A 11 -16.10 4.56 4.70
N ASP A 12 -14.83 4.35 5.06
CA ASP A 12 -14.32 3.02 5.38
C ASP A 12 -14.14 2.83 6.90
N PRO A 13 -14.98 2.01 7.56
CA PRO A 13 -14.85 1.73 9.00
C PRO A 13 -13.52 1.07 9.36
N LEU A 14 -12.89 0.36 8.39
CA LEU A 14 -11.59 -0.26 8.57
C LEU A 14 -10.48 0.78 8.70
N SER A 15 -10.54 1.87 7.93
CA SER A 15 -9.62 3.00 8.02
C SER A 15 -9.66 3.67 9.39
N TRP A 16 -10.87 3.82 9.97
CA TRP A 16 -11.01 4.32 11.33
C TRP A 16 -10.32 3.38 12.34
N ALA A 17 -10.53 2.07 12.23
CA ALA A 17 -9.91 1.09 13.10
C ALA A 17 -8.37 1.11 13.00
N ILE A 18 -7.82 1.17 11.79
CA ILE A 18 -6.37 1.28 11.56
C ILE A 18 -5.82 2.51 12.29
N LYS A 19 -6.44 3.67 12.12
CA LYS A 19 -6.02 4.93 12.75
C LYS A 19 -6.01 4.84 14.29
N GLN A 20 -7.03 4.20 14.88
CA GLN A 20 -7.10 4.04 16.34
C GLN A 20 -6.03 3.07 16.87
N ILE A 21 -5.73 2.03 16.11
CA ILE A 21 -4.78 0.99 16.50
C ILE A 21 -3.34 1.47 16.34
N THR A 22 -3.01 2.03 15.18
CA THR A 22 -1.63 2.41 14.84
C THR A 22 -1.24 3.77 15.39
N ARG A 23 -2.22 4.65 15.67
CA ARG A 23 -2.03 6.07 16.02
C ARG A 23 -1.26 6.86 14.97
N GLU A 24 -1.16 6.34 13.77
CA GLU A 24 -0.47 6.96 12.65
C GLU A 24 -1.43 7.79 11.79
N PRO A 25 -0.93 8.82 11.08
CA PRO A 25 -1.77 9.66 10.23
C PRO A 25 -2.32 8.92 9.01
N TYR A 26 -1.63 7.86 8.55
CA TYR A 26 -1.99 7.14 7.35
C TYR A 26 -2.78 5.86 7.66
N VAL A 27 -3.84 5.65 6.91
CA VAL A 27 -4.79 4.55 7.11
C VAL A 27 -4.81 3.56 5.95
N HIS A 28 -4.22 3.93 4.81
CA HIS A 28 -4.20 3.11 3.60
C HIS A 28 -2.95 3.39 2.77
N ALA A 29 -2.55 2.40 1.95
CA ALA A 29 -1.43 2.51 1.02
C ALA A 29 -1.79 1.91 -0.34
N ALA A 30 -1.27 2.50 -1.42
CA ALA A 30 -1.45 2.01 -2.79
C ALA A 30 -0.20 2.28 -3.64
N ILE A 31 -0.10 1.62 -4.79
CA ILE A 31 0.94 1.85 -5.79
C ILE A 31 0.35 2.64 -6.97
N LEU A 32 0.89 3.82 -7.25
CA LEU A 32 0.58 4.62 -8.44
C LEU A 32 1.34 4.04 -9.63
N ILE A 33 0.61 3.56 -10.62
CA ILE A 33 1.16 2.92 -11.82
C ILE A 33 1.13 3.82 -13.05
N ASP A 34 0.18 4.76 -13.13
CA ASP A 34 0.06 5.75 -14.20
C ASP A 34 -0.33 7.11 -13.59
N GLU A 35 0.64 8.04 -13.53
CA GLU A 35 0.41 9.35 -12.95
C GLU A 35 -0.47 10.25 -13.83
N ALA A 36 -0.41 10.08 -15.16
CA ALA A 36 -1.21 10.89 -16.07
C ALA A 36 -2.72 10.61 -15.94
N LYS A 37 -3.06 9.40 -15.46
CA LYS A 37 -4.44 8.96 -15.23
C LYS A 37 -4.82 8.88 -13.77
N ASN A 38 -3.92 9.19 -12.84
CA ASN A 38 -4.06 8.92 -11.40
C ASN A 38 -4.47 7.46 -11.13
N GLU A 39 -3.91 6.51 -11.89
CA GLU A 39 -4.27 5.11 -11.83
C GLU A 39 -3.43 4.36 -10.83
N ILE A 40 -4.08 3.61 -9.95
CA ILE A 40 -3.46 2.88 -8.85
C ILE A 40 -3.80 1.40 -8.88
N ILE A 41 -2.93 0.60 -8.24
CA ILE A 41 -3.25 -0.76 -7.78
C ILE A 41 -3.13 -0.76 -6.26
N GLU A 42 -4.12 -1.34 -5.60
CA GLU A 42 -4.23 -1.39 -4.14
C GLU A 42 -4.81 -2.71 -3.66
N ALA A 43 -4.37 -3.19 -2.50
CA ALA A 43 -5.08 -4.23 -1.79
C ALA A 43 -6.23 -3.57 -1.02
N PHE A 44 -7.46 -3.89 -1.40
CA PHE A 44 -8.70 -3.38 -0.81
C PHE A 44 -9.72 -4.52 -0.73
N PHE A 45 -10.35 -4.68 0.45
CA PHE A 45 -11.28 -5.78 0.65
C PHE A 45 -12.36 -5.83 -0.46
N PRO A 46 -12.61 -7.03 -1.04
CA PRO A 46 -12.03 -8.33 -0.71
C PRO A 46 -10.74 -8.71 -1.48
N HIS A 47 -10.31 -7.96 -2.48
CA HIS A 47 -9.19 -8.35 -3.37
C HIS A 47 -8.25 -7.19 -3.71
N VAL A 48 -7.12 -7.52 -4.32
CA VAL A 48 -6.29 -6.54 -5.03
C VAL A 48 -7.08 -6.02 -6.23
N ARG A 49 -7.11 -4.70 -6.40
CA ARG A 49 -7.85 -4.04 -7.49
C ARG A 49 -7.07 -2.91 -8.13
N ARG A 50 -7.44 -2.60 -9.36
CA ARG A 50 -6.97 -1.45 -10.14
C ARG A 50 -8.11 -0.43 -10.26
N ARG A 51 -7.81 0.86 -10.04
CA ARG A 51 -8.76 1.96 -10.22
C ARG A 51 -8.08 3.30 -10.44
N THR A 52 -8.85 4.28 -10.86
CA THR A 52 -8.44 5.69 -10.93
C THR A 52 -8.88 6.42 -9.66
N LEU A 53 -8.02 7.28 -9.11
CA LEU A 53 -8.37 8.16 -8.00
C LEU A 53 -9.31 9.27 -8.48
N SER A 54 -10.34 9.54 -7.69
CA SER A 54 -11.18 10.70 -7.88
C SER A 54 -10.49 11.98 -7.39
N ASP A 55 -10.87 13.13 -7.93
CA ASP A 55 -10.32 14.43 -7.51
C ASP A 55 -10.54 14.70 -6.01
N ALA A 56 -11.63 14.20 -5.44
CA ALA A 56 -11.92 14.34 -4.00
C ALA A 56 -10.90 13.58 -3.12
N GLU A 57 -10.35 12.48 -3.61
CA GLU A 57 -9.37 11.69 -2.87
C GLU A 57 -7.97 12.33 -2.90
N LEU A 58 -7.65 13.12 -3.93
CA LEU A 58 -6.32 13.69 -4.11
C LEU A 58 -5.88 14.58 -2.95
N SER A 59 -6.81 15.26 -2.28
CA SER A 59 -6.52 16.16 -1.15
C SER A 59 -6.07 15.41 0.12
N GLY A 60 -6.38 14.13 0.23
CA GLY A 60 -6.05 13.27 1.39
C GLY A 60 -4.90 12.31 1.15
N VAL A 61 -4.15 12.50 0.07
CA VAL A 61 -3.09 11.58 -0.36
C VAL A 61 -1.73 12.25 -0.33
N ASP A 62 -0.78 11.66 0.38
CA ASP A 62 0.63 11.99 0.27
C ASP A 62 1.32 11.03 -0.71
N VAL A 63 2.15 11.61 -1.56
CA VAL A 63 2.86 10.91 -2.66
C VAL A 63 4.32 10.72 -2.27
N PHE A 64 4.83 9.50 -2.42
CA PHE A 64 6.22 9.18 -2.14
C PHE A 64 6.89 8.49 -3.33
N GLY A 65 8.06 8.99 -3.72
CA GLY A 65 8.97 8.30 -4.61
C GLY A 65 9.95 7.43 -3.82
N VAL A 66 10.50 6.40 -4.44
CA VAL A 66 11.56 5.57 -3.85
C VAL A 66 12.91 6.11 -4.31
N ALA A 67 13.75 6.53 -3.37
CA ALA A 67 15.07 7.09 -3.67
C ALA A 67 15.97 6.05 -4.36
N GLY A 68 16.62 6.45 -5.45
CA GLY A 68 17.57 5.61 -6.16
C GLY A 68 16.95 4.43 -6.95
N ILE A 69 15.63 4.34 -7.03
CA ILE A 69 14.98 3.30 -7.83
C ILE A 69 15.33 3.48 -9.32
N THR A 70 15.70 2.40 -9.98
CA THR A 70 15.96 2.37 -11.43
C THR A 70 14.68 2.13 -12.21
N THR A 71 14.65 2.51 -13.48
CA THR A 71 13.50 2.23 -14.38
C THR A 71 13.18 0.74 -14.47
N ALA A 72 14.20 -0.13 -14.44
CA ALA A 72 14.00 -1.59 -14.45
C ALA A 72 13.30 -2.07 -13.17
N GLN A 73 13.68 -1.54 -12.02
CA GLN A 73 13.05 -1.87 -10.73
C GLN A 73 11.62 -1.32 -10.64
N GLU A 74 11.37 -0.12 -11.17
CA GLU A 74 9.99 0.39 -11.28
C GLU A 74 9.11 -0.52 -12.14
N ALA A 75 9.61 -0.91 -13.32
CA ALA A 75 8.89 -1.83 -14.21
C ALA A 75 8.61 -3.17 -13.53
N ALA A 76 9.58 -3.73 -12.82
CA ALA A 76 9.43 -4.98 -12.09
C ALA A 76 8.42 -4.86 -10.94
N THR A 77 8.42 -3.73 -10.21
CA THR A 77 7.42 -3.43 -9.17
C THR A 77 6.01 -3.40 -9.76
N VAL A 78 5.82 -2.71 -10.89
CA VAL A 78 4.51 -2.63 -11.57
C VAL A 78 4.08 -4.00 -12.09
N ALA A 79 5.02 -4.79 -12.64
CA ALA A 79 4.73 -6.15 -13.10
C ALA A 79 4.27 -7.05 -11.94
N TYR A 80 4.90 -6.94 -10.77
CA TYR A 80 4.45 -7.64 -9.56
C TYR A 80 3.02 -7.24 -9.16
N CYS A 81 2.70 -5.95 -9.14
CA CYS A 81 1.33 -5.49 -8.84
C CYS A 81 0.30 -6.06 -9.83
N ILE A 82 0.67 -6.15 -11.12
CA ILE A 82 -0.20 -6.72 -12.15
C ILE A 82 -0.37 -8.23 -11.97
N SER A 83 0.68 -8.97 -11.55
CA SER A 83 0.54 -10.41 -11.27
C SER A 83 -0.42 -10.67 -10.11
N CYS A 84 -0.29 -9.95 -9.00
CA CYS A 84 -1.22 -10.04 -7.86
C CYS A 84 -2.67 -9.75 -8.28
N LEU A 85 -2.88 -8.76 -9.15
CA LEU A 85 -4.20 -8.44 -9.69
C LEU A 85 -4.76 -9.58 -10.56
N THR A 86 -3.91 -10.23 -11.37
CA THR A 86 -4.32 -11.31 -12.29
C THR A 86 -4.56 -12.62 -11.54
N GLU A 87 -3.79 -12.89 -10.50
CA GLU A 87 -3.91 -14.08 -9.66
C GLU A 87 -5.11 -13.98 -8.70
N GLY A 88 -5.72 -12.79 -8.58
CA GLY A 88 -6.88 -12.56 -7.72
C GLY A 88 -6.51 -12.65 -6.24
N GLU A 89 -5.36 -12.08 -5.87
CA GLU A 89 -4.86 -12.14 -4.49
C GLU A 89 -5.87 -11.53 -3.51
N ASP A 90 -6.21 -12.30 -2.48
CA ASP A 90 -7.24 -11.95 -1.50
C ASP A 90 -6.72 -10.90 -0.49
N TYR A 91 -7.64 -10.09 0.03
CA TYR A 91 -7.34 -9.16 1.13
C TYR A 91 -7.46 -9.86 2.48
N SER A 92 -6.41 -9.76 3.32
CA SER A 92 -6.42 -10.37 4.66
C SER A 92 -6.87 -9.39 5.74
N ILE A 93 -8.13 -9.50 6.14
CA ILE A 93 -8.62 -8.83 7.35
C ILE A 93 -7.93 -9.42 8.61
N ALA A 94 -7.65 -10.71 8.63
CA ALA A 94 -6.99 -11.37 9.77
C ALA A 94 -5.60 -10.80 10.02
N ASN A 95 -4.82 -10.53 8.98
CA ASN A 95 -3.50 -9.92 9.11
C ASN A 95 -3.56 -8.49 9.65
N LEU A 96 -4.64 -7.76 9.34
CA LEU A 96 -4.84 -6.41 9.88
C LEU A 96 -5.05 -6.42 11.40
N PHE A 97 -5.77 -7.42 11.95
CA PHE A 97 -5.98 -7.53 13.39
C PHE A 97 -4.70 -7.83 14.19
N ARG A 98 -3.59 -8.22 13.55
CA ARG A 98 -2.29 -8.42 14.21
C ARG A 98 -1.69 -7.13 14.78
N PHE A 99 -2.13 -5.97 14.33
CA PHE A 99 -1.75 -4.69 14.92
C PHE A 99 -2.45 -4.41 16.26
N LEU A 100 -3.49 -5.19 16.63
CA LEU A 100 -4.16 -5.05 17.93
C LEU A 100 -3.28 -5.60 19.05
N PRO A 101 -3.03 -4.82 20.12
CA PRO A 101 -2.32 -5.31 21.30
C PRO A 101 -3.00 -6.57 21.86
N GLY A 102 -2.24 -7.65 22.05
CA GLY A 102 -2.71 -8.92 22.59
C GLY A 102 -3.27 -9.91 21.56
N VAL A 103 -3.71 -9.48 20.38
CA VAL A 103 -4.23 -10.38 19.33
C VAL A 103 -3.11 -11.18 18.68
N ARG A 104 -1.91 -10.62 18.56
CA ARG A 104 -0.71 -11.32 18.06
C ARG A 104 -0.45 -12.63 18.82
N ASN A 105 -0.67 -12.64 20.16
CA ASN A 105 -0.49 -13.82 20.99
C ASN A 105 -1.59 -14.89 20.79
N ILE A 106 -2.74 -14.51 20.24
CA ILE A 106 -3.90 -15.40 20.04
C ILE A 106 -3.87 -16.01 18.63
N ILE A 107 -3.49 -15.21 17.62
CA ILE A 107 -3.50 -15.64 16.20
C ILE A 107 -2.21 -16.39 15.83
N GLY A 108 -1.16 -16.32 16.67
CA GLY A 108 0.16 -16.92 16.41
C GLY A 108 1.02 -16.08 15.45
N GLU A 109 2.27 -16.51 15.28
CA GLU A 109 3.18 -15.91 14.31
C GLU A 109 2.72 -16.28 12.88
N ALA A 110 2.71 -15.30 11.97
CA ALA A 110 2.51 -15.58 10.56
C ALA A 110 3.70 -16.40 10.06
N SER A 111 3.47 -17.58 9.51
CA SER A 111 4.47 -18.17 8.63
C SER A 111 4.51 -17.34 7.34
N ASP A 112 5.70 -17.22 6.73
CA ASP A 112 5.86 -16.57 5.42
C ASP A 112 4.87 -17.12 4.36
N ASP A 113 4.47 -18.37 4.47
CA ASP A 113 3.53 -19.02 3.56
C ASP A 113 2.06 -18.59 3.77
N SER A 114 1.64 -18.33 5.01
CA SER A 114 0.28 -17.83 5.26
C SER A 114 0.11 -16.35 4.92
N ALA A 115 1.21 -15.60 4.85
CA ALA A 115 1.23 -14.19 4.42
C ALA A 115 1.20 -14.04 2.89
N ARG A 116 1.37 -15.14 2.13
CA ARG A 116 1.42 -15.10 0.66
C ARG A 116 0.05 -15.14 -0.01
N ASN A 117 -0.97 -15.67 0.68
CA ASN A 117 -2.28 -15.90 0.07
C ASN A 117 -3.30 -14.79 0.34
N ALA A 118 -2.98 -13.82 1.19
CA ALA A 118 -3.87 -12.71 1.48
C ALA A 118 -3.09 -11.54 2.10
N VAL A 119 -3.14 -10.38 1.48
CA VAL A 119 -2.38 -9.18 1.85
C VAL A 119 -3.30 -8.06 2.31
N PHE A 120 -2.79 -7.17 3.18
CA PHE A 120 -3.43 -5.87 3.44
C PHE A 120 -2.65 -4.74 2.74
N CYS A 121 -3.22 -3.54 2.69
CA CYS A 121 -2.76 -2.47 1.81
C CYS A 121 -1.27 -2.10 1.93
N SER A 122 -0.75 -1.94 3.14
CA SER A 122 0.67 -1.60 3.33
C SER A 122 1.61 -2.78 3.15
N GLN A 123 1.17 -4.00 3.47
CA GLN A 123 1.89 -5.22 3.12
C GLN A 123 2.04 -5.34 1.61
N PHE A 124 0.95 -5.18 0.87
CA PHE A 124 0.97 -5.19 -0.59
C PHE A 124 1.94 -4.14 -1.17
N ALA A 125 1.86 -2.89 -0.70
CA ALA A 125 2.73 -1.83 -1.18
C ALA A 125 4.22 -2.10 -0.87
N PHE A 126 4.51 -2.65 0.32
CA PHE A 126 5.85 -3.05 0.70
C PHE A 126 6.36 -4.22 -0.15
N ASP A 127 5.58 -5.29 -0.28
CA ASP A 127 5.93 -6.48 -1.06
C ASP A 127 6.12 -6.15 -2.54
N ALA A 128 5.33 -5.24 -3.10
CA ALA A 128 5.49 -4.79 -4.47
C ALA A 128 6.88 -4.17 -4.71
N VAL A 129 7.35 -3.33 -3.80
CA VAL A 129 8.68 -2.70 -3.90
C VAL A 129 9.78 -3.70 -3.54
N HIS A 130 9.57 -4.54 -2.53
CA HIS A 130 10.58 -5.51 -2.07
C HIS A 130 10.72 -6.69 -3.01
N ARG A 131 9.64 -7.42 -3.29
CA ARG A 131 9.67 -8.63 -4.13
C ARG A 131 9.71 -8.30 -5.62
N GLY A 132 8.97 -7.26 -6.05
CA GLY A 132 8.99 -6.81 -7.43
C GLY A 132 10.26 -6.04 -7.76
N GLY A 133 10.55 -4.98 -7.02
CA GLY A 133 11.66 -4.06 -7.28
C GLY A 133 13.00 -4.45 -6.66
N GLY A 134 13.05 -5.43 -5.76
CA GLY A 134 14.27 -5.83 -5.05
C GLY A 134 14.77 -4.78 -4.05
N ILE A 135 13.90 -3.90 -3.53
CA ILE A 135 14.26 -2.79 -2.63
C ILE A 135 13.65 -3.03 -1.25
N GLN A 136 14.48 -3.10 -0.24
CA GLN A 136 14.07 -3.22 1.16
C GLN A 136 13.78 -1.83 1.74
N LEU A 137 12.49 -1.45 1.85
CA LEU A 137 12.09 -0.14 2.38
C LEU A 137 12.37 0.00 3.89
N LEU A 138 12.12 -1.05 4.65
CA LEU A 138 12.29 -1.12 6.10
C LEU A 138 12.85 -2.48 6.49
N ASN A 139 13.65 -2.55 7.56
CA ASN A 139 14.13 -3.81 8.11
C ASN A 139 13.05 -4.44 9.02
N ALA A 140 11.98 -4.91 8.41
CA ALA A 140 10.84 -5.53 9.07
C ALA A 140 10.17 -6.53 8.13
N HIS A 141 9.37 -7.44 8.68
CA HIS A 141 8.53 -8.31 7.86
C HIS A 141 7.35 -7.53 7.29
N SER A 142 6.95 -7.81 6.06
CA SER A 142 5.89 -7.07 5.36
C SER A 142 4.55 -7.07 6.12
N TYR A 143 4.23 -8.16 6.82
CA TYR A 143 3.03 -8.30 7.64
C TYR A 143 3.06 -7.50 8.96
N GLU A 144 4.18 -6.86 9.30
CA GLU A 144 4.34 -6.01 10.49
C GLU A 144 4.24 -4.52 10.15
N ILE A 145 4.10 -4.17 8.88
CA ILE A 145 4.20 -2.79 8.40
C ILE A 145 2.81 -2.17 8.27
N ALA A 146 2.45 -1.29 9.21
CA ALA A 146 1.26 -0.44 9.08
C ALA A 146 1.48 0.65 7.99
N PRO A 147 0.41 1.21 7.40
CA PRO A 147 0.54 2.25 6.37
C PRO A 147 1.42 3.42 6.79
N GLY A 148 1.31 3.90 8.03
CA GLY A 148 2.13 4.99 8.58
C GLY A 148 3.61 4.64 8.70
N TYR A 149 3.93 3.36 8.96
CA TYR A 149 5.32 2.93 9.10
C TYR A 149 6.09 3.00 7.78
N LEU A 150 5.41 2.87 6.64
CA LEU A 150 6.05 3.08 5.34
C LEU A 150 6.68 4.47 5.24
N ALA A 151 6.03 5.50 5.78
CA ALA A 151 6.55 6.86 5.76
C ALA A 151 7.85 7.06 6.58
N TRP A 152 8.18 6.11 7.47
CA TRP A 152 9.45 6.13 8.23
C TRP A 152 10.64 5.61 7.43
N SER A 153 10.40 5.03 6.26
CA SER A 153 11.48 4.55 5.41
C SER A 153 12.38 5.71 4.97
N PRO A 154 13.70 5.63 5.20
CA PRO A 154 14.65 6.63 4.71
C PRO A 154 14.75 6.66 3.18
N LEU A 155 14.23 5.64 2.50
CA LEU A 155 14.18 5.54 1.05
C LEU A 155 12.94 6.20 0.45
N LEU A 156 11.92 6.55 1.25
CA LEU A 156 10.74 7.23 0.76
C LEU A 156 10.91 8.75 0.83
N VAL A 157 10.84 9.38 -0.34
CA VAL A 157 10.96 10.83 -0.49
C VAL A 157 9.61 11.41 -0.90
N LYS A 158 9.08 12.31 -0.05
CA LYS A 158 7.81 12.97 -0.34
C LYS A 158 7.90 13.77 -1.64
N GLN A 159 6.89 13.60 -2.48
CA GLN A 159 6.77 14.21 -3.80
C GLN A 159 5.67 15.27 -3.81
N PRO A 160 5.62 16.16 -4.80
CA PRO A 160 4.48 17.04 -5.00
C PRO A 160 3.16 16.26 -5.10
N PRO A 161 2.04 16.87 -4.68
CA PRO A 161 0.73 16.23 -4.76
C PRO A 161 0.34 15.94 -6.21
N LEU A 162 -0.50 14.92 -6.38
CA LEU A 162 -1.10 14.60 -7.68
C LEU A 162 -2.00 15.74 -8.14
N LYS A 163 -2.11 15.88 -9.46
CA LYS A 163 -2.99 16.86 -10.09
C LYS A 163 -4.26 16.16 -10.59
N PRO A 164 -5.41 16.85 -10.60
CA PRO A 164 -6.60 16.37 -11.29
C PRO A 164 -6.30 16.03 -12.75
N VAL A 165 -6.90 14.96 -13.23
CA VAL A 165 -6.78 14.58 -14.66
C VAL A 165 -7.59 15.54 -15.51
N THR A 166 -6.92 16.33 -16.33
CA THR A 166 -7.60 17.21 -17.30
C THR A 166 -8.09 16.36 -18.46
N ILE A 167 -9.38 16.11 -18.52
CA ILE A 167 -10.02 15.49 -19.70
C ILE A 167 -10.12 16.60 -20.76
N ASN A 168 -9.23 16.58 -21.76
CA ASN A 168 -9.41 17.40 -22.95
C ASN A 168 -10.58 16.82 -23.73
N THR A 169 -11.75 17.47 -23.64
CA THR A 169 -12.95 17.18 -24.44
C THR A 169 -12.81 17.78 -25.82
#